data_72a193f03a0def4fa8db16737fec92bb
#
_entry.id   72a193f03a0def4fa8db16737fec92bb
#
_cell.length_a   1.000
_cell.length_b   1.000
_cell.length_c   1.000
_cell.angle_alpha   90.00
_cell.angle_beta   90.00
_cell.angle_gamma   90.00
#
_symmetry.space_group_name_H-M   'P 1'
#
loop_
_entity.id
_entity.type
_entity.pdbx_description
1 polymer ?
#
loop_
_entity_poly.entity_id
_entity_poly.type
_entity_poly.pdbx_seq_one_letter_code
_entity_poly.pdbx_strand_id
1 'polypeptide(L)'
;MSTNVTVDTEGTVTGNTYDKYGSTNPVVRRLMTGFHRNLDELWGLASPTSVLDVGCGEGVLTYEWAERLGDGRIVGIDLDDPLLHEQWKGRTRPNLEYQVMKAENMPFAANEFDMATAIEVLEHVPDPEDTLCEMQRCAARWILVSVPREPLWRATNMGRGAYWKTLGNTPGHLNHWSSGSFK
;
A
#
# COMPACT_ATOMS: atom_id res chain seq x y z
N MET A 1 15.01 -11.61 15.17
CA MET A 1 15.17 -10.46 14.27
C MET A 1 14.27 -9.38 14.81
N SER A 2 14.84 -8.23 15.16
CA SER A 2 14.08 -7.10 15.74
C SER A 2 13.30 -6.44 14.60
N THR A 3 12.00 -6.52 14.63
CA THR A 3 11.13 -5.73 13.74
C THR A 3 11.13 -4.31 14.28
N ASN A 4 11.88 -3.43 13.66
CA ASN A 4 11.74 -1.99 13.91
C ASN A 4 10.44 -1.54 13.24
N VAL A 5 9.37 -1.48 14.03
CA VAL A 5 8.14 -0.82 13.62
C VAL A 5 8.43 0.68 13.74
N THR A 6 8.45 1.38 12.61
CA THR A 6 8.46 2.83 12.58
C THR A 6 7.05 3.34 12.79
N VAL A 7 6.91 4.37 13.62
CA VAL A 7 5.63 5.04 13.86
C VAL A 7 5.84 6.55 13.71
N ASP A 8 4.84 7.23 13.19
CA ASP A 8 4.83 8.69 13.12
C ASP A 8 4.66 9.32 14.52
N THR A 9 4.61 10.63 14.58
CA THR A 9 4.43 11.40 15.83
C THR A 9 3.09 11.15 16.52
N GLU A 10 2.11 10.56 15.84
CA GLU A 10 0.77 10.24 16.34
C GLU A 10 0.62 8.73 16.65
N GLY A 11 1.70 7.95 16.46
CA GLY A 11 1.70 6.51 16.75
C GLY A 11 1.19 5.62 15.63
N THR A 12 0.95 6.18 14.43
CA THR A 12 0.56 5.42 13.24
C THR A 12 1.78 4.69 12.66
N VAL A 13 1.61 3.43 12.30
CA VAL A 13 2.69 2.62 11.71
C VAL A 13 3.01 3.14 10.31
N THR A 14 4.29 3.47 10.08
CA THR A 14 4.82 3.90 8.78
C THR A 14 5.73 2.84 8.18
N GLY A 15 5.74 2.73 6.86
CA GLY A 15 6.59 1.82 6.11
C GLY A 15 6.25 0.32 6.27
N ASN A 16 7.05 -0.53 5.66
CA ASN A 16 6.87 -1.99 5.74
C ASN A 16 7.48 -2.55 7.03
N THR A 17 6.67 -3.14 7.90
CA THR A 17 7.12 -3.84 9.12
C THR A 17 7.88 -5.15 8.83
N TYR A 18 7.82 -5.65 7.61
CA TYR A 18 8.47 -6.88 7.18
C TYR A 18 8.91 -6.78 5.71
N ASP A 19 10.20 -7.06 5.45
CA ASP A 19 10.71 -7.17 4.07
C ASP A 19 10.09 -8.37 3.35
N LYS A 20 8.98 -8.12 2.68
CA LYS A 20 8.26 -9.12 1.87
C LYS A 20 9.02 -9.42 0.57
N TYR A 21 9.73 -8.43 0.04
CA TYR A 21 10.40 -8.49 -1.26
C TYR A 21 11.73 -9.23 -1.21
N GLY A 22 12.49 -9.12 -0.11
CA GLY A 22 13.76 -9.82 0.10
C GLY A 22 13.64 -11.23 0.71
N SER A 23 12.43 -11.74 0.94
CA SER A 23 12.23 -13.04 1.59
C SER A 23 12.76 -14.21 0.77
N THR A 24 13.62 -15.06 1.36
CA THR A 24 14.12 -16.31 0.76
C THR A 24 13.17 -17.50 0.94
N ASN A 25 12.10 -17.36 1.73
CA ASN A 25 11.13 -18.41 1.98
C ASN A 25 10.31 -18.73 0.70
N PRO A 26 10.33 -19.96 0.17
CA PRO A 26 9.67 -20.30 -1.08
C PRO A 26 8.14 -20.12 -1.04
N VAL A 27 7.50 -20.30 0.12
CA VAL A 27 6.07 -20.09 0.29
C VAL A 27 5.75 -18.60 0.19
N VAL A 28 6.52 -17.74 0.86
CA VAL A 28 6.36 -16.28 0.79
C VAL A 28 6.58 -15.80 -0.64
N ARG A 29 7.63 -16.27 -1.31
CA ARG A 29 7.90 -15.93 -2.72
C ARG A 29 6.75 -16.31 -3.64
N ARG A 30 6.18 -17.52 -3.48
CA ARG A 30 5.04 -17.96 -4.29
C ARG A 30 3.80 -17.09 -4.07
N LEU A 31 3.51 -16.71 -2.81
CA LEU A 31 2.41 -15.81 -2.47
C LEU A 31 2.63 -14.43 -3.08
N MET A 32 3.84 -13.88 -2.97
CA MET A 32 4.18 -12.58 -3.55
C MET A 32 4.09 -12.61 -5.09
N THR A 33 4.58 -13.67 -5.74
CA THR A 33 4.43 -13.82 -7.20
C THR A 33 2.95 -13.84 -7.61
N GLY A 34 2.10 -14.55 -6.87
CA GLY A 34 0.65 -14.56 -7.13
C GLY A 34 0.01 -13.19 -6.93
N PHE A 35 0.42 -12.48 -5.89
CA PHE A 35 -0.04 -11.13 -5.58
C PHE A 35 0.32 -10.15 -6.71
N HIS A 36 1.60 -10.10 -7.10
CA HIS A 36 2.05 -9.23 -8.20
C HIS A 36 1.36 -9.54 -9.52
N ARG A 37 1.19 -10.83 -9.86
CA ARG A 37 0.45 -11.21 -11.06
C ARG A 37 -0.98 -10.66 -11.06
N ASN A 38 -1.69 -10.76 -9.93
CA ASN A 38 -3.06 -10.24 -9.84
C ASN A 38 -3.09 -8.70 -9.95
N LEU A 39 -2.11 -8.00 -9.33
CA LEU A 39 -1.97 -6.56 -9.50
C LEU A 39 -1.70 -6.20 -10.98
N ASP A 40 -0.84 -6.95 -11.67
CA ASP A 40 -0.53 -6.75 -13.09
C ASP A 40 -1.77 -6.96 -13.98
N GLU A 41 -2.57 -7.98 -13.70
CA GLU A 41 -3.82 -8.24 -14.41
C GLU A 41 -4.83 -7.09 -14.23
N LEU A 42 -5.03 -6.63 -12.97
CA LEU A 42 -5.94 -5.51 -12.67
C LEU A 42 -5.44 -4.20 -13.27
N TRP A 43 -4.13 -3.95 -13.21
CA TRP A 43 -3.51 -2.80 -13.86
C TRP A 43 -3.73 -2.82 -15.38
N GLY A 44 -3.54 -3.97 -16.02
CA GLY A 44 -3.78 -4.15 -17.46
C GLY A 44 -5.23 -3.89 -17.86
N LEU A 45 -6.20 -4.28 -17.03
CA LEU A 45 -7.62 -4.01 -17.23
C LEU A 45 -7.96 -2.52 -17.08
N ALA A 46 -7.36 -1.86 -16.07
CA ALA A 46 -7.59 -0.45 -15.82
C ALA A 46 -6.92 0.45 -16.88
N SER A 47 -5.71 0.07 -17.32
CA SER A 47 -4.87 0.82 -18.28
C SER A 47 -4.87 2.34 -17.98
N PRO A 48 -4.44 2.75 -16.77
CA PRO A 48 -4.52 4.14 -16.35
C PRO A 48 -3.48 4.99 -17.10
N THR A 49 -3.77 6.29 -17.26
CA THR A 49 -2.81 7.30 -17.76
C THR A 49 -2.29 8.20 -16.64
N SER A 50 -2.96 8.22 -15.50
CA SER A 50 -2.48 8.90 -14.29
C SER A 50 -2.91 8.14 -13.03
N VAL A 51 -2.03 8.11 -12.02
CA VAL A 51 -2.24 7.31 -10.80
C VAL A 51 -1.89 8.11 -9.56
N LEU A 52 -2.75 8.00 -8.55
CA LEU A 52 -2.49 8.39 -7.18
C LEU A 52 -2.27 7.13 -6.34
N ASP A 53 -1.07 6.94 -5.80
CA ASP A 53 -0.71 5.81 -4.96
C ASP A 53 -0.71 6.23 -3.49
N VAL A 54 -1.78 5.88 -2.78
CA VAL A 54 -2.03 6.24 -1.38
C VAL A 54 -1.35 5.22 -0.48
N GLY A 55 -0.51 5.70 0.45
CA GLY A 55 0.30 4.83 1.31
C GLY A 55 1.40 4.12 0.51
N CYS A 56 2.14 4.87 -0.31
CA CYS A 56 3.15 4.31 -1.23
C CYS A 56 4.36 3.67 -0.53
N GLY A 57 4.52 3.88 0.77
CA GLY A 57 5.62 3.34 1.57
C GLY A 57 6.97 3.71 0.99
N GLU A 58 7.83 2.73 0.85
CA GLU A 58 9.16 2.88 0.28
C GLU A 58 9.17 3.23 -1.22
N GLY A 59 8.00 3.30 -1.86
CA GLY A 59 7.83 3.67 -3.27
C GLY A 59 8.23 2.59 -4.28
N VAL A 60 8.28 1.32 -3.87
CA VAL A 60 8.69 0.21 -4.77
C VAL A 60 7.68 0.02 -5.89
N LEU A 61 6.40 -0.19 -5.55
CA LEU A 61 5.33 -0.36 -6.56
C LEU A 61 5.11 0.92 -7.35
N THR A 62 5.11 2.08 -6.69
CA THR A 62 4.98 3.40 -7.32
C THR A 62 6.03 3.61 -8.39
N TYR A 63 7.28 3.26 -8.12
CA TYR A 63 8.39 3.36 -9.06
C TYR A 63 8.22 2.41 -10.26
N GLU A 64 7.82 1.14 -10.02
CA GLU A 64 7.53 0.16 -11.07
C GLU A 64 6.36 0.61 -11.95
N TRP A 65 5.30 1.17 -11.34
CA TRP A 65 4.16 1.70 -12.07
C TRP A 65 4.49 2.98 -12.85
N ALA A 66 5.37 3.85 -12.33
CA ALA A 66 5.89 4.99 -13.08
C ALA A 66 6.58 4.57 -14.39
N GLU A 67 7.33 3.46 -14.34
CA GLU A 67 7.95 2.89 -15.55
C GLU A 67 6.90 2.39 -16.56
N ARG A 68 5.86 1.72 -16.09
CA ARG A 68 4.77 1.21 -16.95
C ARG A 68 3.92 2.29 -17.57
N LEU A 69 3.72 3.41 -16.86
CA LEU A 69 2.95 4.56 -17.34
C LEU A 69 3.63 5.31 -18.49
N GLY A 70 4.96 5.18 -18.64
CA GLY A 70 5.70 5.90 -19.67
C GLY A 70 5.57 7.42 -19.50
N ASP A 71 4.80 8.08 -20.38
CA ASP A 71 4.54 9.53 -20.32
C ASP A 71 3.41 9.92 -19.34
N GLY A 72 2.73 8.93 -18.74
CA GLY A 72 1.67 9.17 -17.77
C GLY A 72 2.21 9.62 -16.42
N ARG A 73 1.38 10.33 -15.61
CA ARG A 73 1.75 10.89 -14.30
C ARG A 73 1.43 9.91 -13.17
N ILE A 74 2.34 9.79 -12.19
CA ILE A 74 2.06 9.11 -10.93
C ILE A 74 2.51 9.96 -9.74
N VAL A 75 1.68 10.01 -8.70
CA VAL A 75 1.99 10.64 -7.42
C VAL A 75 1.83 9.59 -6.34
N GLY A 76 2.91 9.31 -5.59
CA GLY A 76 2.89 8.52 -4.38
C GLY A 76 2.76 9.41 -3.16
N ILE A 77 1.86 9.07 -2.25
CA ILE A 77 1.71 9.79 -0.98
C ILE A 77 1.89 8.86 0.20
N ASP A 78 2.51 9.37 1.27
CA ASP A 78 2.61 8.68 2.56
C ASP A 78 2.76 9.68 3.70
N LEU A 79 2.77 9.19 4.93
CA LEU A 79 3.02 9.97 6.13
C LEU A 79 4.49 10.42 6.20
N ASP A 80 4.75 11.44 7.02
CA ASP A 80 6.11 11.96 7.20
C ASP A 80 7.00 10.96 7.96
N ASP A 81 7.90 10.31 7.21
CA ASP A 81 8.90 9.39 7.75
C ASP A 81 10.26 9.63 7.06
N PRO A 82 11.30 10.04 7.81
CA PRO A 82 12.63 10.25 7.24
C PRO A 82 13.22 9.03 6.51
N LEU A 83 12.87 7.81 6.91
CA LEU A 83 13.33 6.60 6.24
C LEU A 83 12.70 6.43 4.85
N LEU A 84 11.42 6.80 4.71
CA LEU A 84 10.75 6.80 3.41
C LEU A 84 11.37 7.84 2.48
N HIS A 85 11.67 9.04 2.98
CA HIS A 85 12.33 10.09 2.19
C HIS A 85 13.68 9.62 1.62
N GLU A 86 14.48 8.88 2.39
CA GLU A 86 15.75 8.32 1.89
C GLU A 86 15.52 7.27 0.79
N GLN A 87 14.46 6.46 0.92
CA GLN A 87 14.11 5.46 -0.10
C GLN A 87 13.65 6.13 -1.41
N TRP A 88 12.85 7.20 -1.33
CA TRP A 88 12.35 7.93 -2.49
C TRP A 88 13.47 8.61 -3.29
N LYS A 89 14.55 9.09 -2.62
CA LYS A 89 15.73 9.64 -3.31
C LYS A 89 16.35 8.66 -4.31
N GLY A 90 16.28 7.37 -4.02
CA GLY A 90 16.80 6.32 -4.90
C GLY A 90 15.80 5.87 -5.99
N ARG A 91 14.54 6.35 -5.95
CA ARG A 91 13.45 5.92 -6.84
C ARG A 91 12.84 7.12 -7.56
N THR A 92 13.58 7.70 -8.47
CA THR A 92 13.16 8.91 -9.20
C THR A 92 12.90 8.62 -10.67
N ARG A 93 11.83 9.22 -11.23
CA ARG A 93 11.50 9.23 -12.66
C ARG A 93 10.90 10.58 -13.04
N PRO A 94 11.00 11.02 -14.30
CA PRO A 94 10.43 12.32 -14.71
C PRO A 94 8.94 12.46 -14.49
N ASN A 95 8.20 11.35 -14.51
CA ASN A 95 6.75 11.27 -14.37
C ASN A 95 6.29 10.86 -12.95
N LEU A 96 7.21 10.75 -11.99
CA LEU A 96 6.96 10.30 -10.61
C LEU A 96 7.23 11.43 -9.62
N GLU A 97 6.27 11.67 -8.75
CA GLU A 97 6.37 12.60 -7.63
C GLU A 97 6.01 11.88 -6.33
N TYR A 98 6.72 12.17 -5.23
CA TYR A 98 6.35 11.75 -3.88
C TYR A 98 5.97 12.95 -3.04
N GLN A 99 4.90 12.82 -2.26
CA GLN A 99 4.42 13.89 -1.38
C GLN A 99 4.08 13.33 0.00
N VAL A 100 4.36 14.15 1.03
CA VAL A 100 3.98 13.85 2.41
C VAL A 100 2.61 14.41 2.68
N MET A 101 1.63 13.54 2.99
CA MET A 101 0.29 13.95 3.39
C MET A 101 -0.50 12.78 4.00
N LYS A 102 -1.59 13.11 4.69
CA LYS A 102 -2.58 12.15 5.18
C LYS A 102 -3.58 11.81 4.06
N ALA A 103 -4.09 10.59 4.08
CA ALA A 103 -5.02 10.07 3.07
C ALA A 103 -6.46 10.61 3.22
N GLU A 104 -6.82 11.13 4.39
CA GLU A 104 -8.17 11.59 4.73
C GLU A 104 -8.52 12.99 4.20
N ASN A 105 -7.53 13.76 3.73
CA ASN A 105 -7.76 15.10 3.18
C ASN A 105 -6.64 15.45 2.18
N MET A 106 -6.80 15.00 0.96
CA MET A 106 -5.80 15.18 -0.09
C MET A 106 -6.05 16.45 -0.91
N PRO A 107 -5.03 17.31 -1.13
CA PRO A 107 -5.18 18.61 -1.81
C PRO A 107 -5.27 18.48 -3.34
N PHE A 108 -5.80 17.37 -3.83
CA PHE A 108 -6.01 17.13 -5.25
C PHE A 108 -7.43 17.51 -5.66
N ALA A 109 -7.62 17.87 -6.92
CA ALA A 109 -8.94 18.13 -7.48
C ALA A 109 -9.77 16.83 -7.61
N ALA A 110 -11.09 16.97 -7.68
CA ALA A 110 -11.95 15.83 -8.01
C ALA A 110 -11.64 15.31 -9.42
N ASN A 111 -11.53 13.98 -9.53
CA ASN A 111 -11.21 13.29 -10.79
C ASN A 111 -9.84 13.71 -11.42
N GLU A 112 -8.87 14.08 -10.58
CA GLU A 112 -7.55 14.49 -11.08
C GLU A 112 -6.74 13.34 -11.64
N PHE A 113 -6.97 12.13 -11.14
CA PHE A 113 -6.27 10.92 -11.58
C PHE A 113 -7.23 9.93 -12.23
N ASP A 114 -6.75 9.15 -13.21
CA ASP A 114 -7.52 8.04 -13.77
C ASP A 114 -7.79 6.94 -12.73
N MET A 115 -6.79 6.67 -11.89
CA MET A 115 -6.83 5.62 -10.88
C MET A 115 -6.23 6.10 -9.55
N ALA A 116 -6.86 5.69 -8.45
CA ALA A 116 -6.25 5.74 -7.13
C ALA A 116 -5.99 4.32 -6.61
N THR A 117 -4.83 4.12 -5.98
CA THR A 117 -4.43 2.82 -5.40
C THR A 117 -4.18 2.95 -3.91
N ALA A 118 -4.49 1.88 -3.14
CA ALA A 118 -4.08 1.71 -1.74
C ALA A 118 -3.78 0.23 -1.50
N ILE A 119 -2.51 -0.12 -1.51
CA ILE A 119 -2.05 -1.51 -1.47
C ILE A 119 -1.52 -1.86 -0.08
N GLU A 120 -2.30 -2.64 0.69
CA GLU A 120 -1.98 -3.01 2.09
C GLU A 120 -1.85 -1.75 2.98
N VAL A 121 -2.82 -0.83 2.89
CA VAL A 121 -2.84 0.46 3.60
C VAL A 121 -4.04 0.56 4.53
N LEU A 122 -5.24 0.18 4.06
CA LEU A 122 -6.49 0.42 4.78
C LEU A 122 -6.54 -0.25 6.16
N GLU A 123 -5.78 -1.32 6.38
CA GLU A 123 -5.62 -1.97 7.68
C GLU A 123 -4.90 -1.11 8.72
N HIS A 124 -4.17 -0.09 8.28
CA HIS A 124 -3.36 0.79 9.14
C HIS A 124 -4.00 2.14 9.41
N VAL A 125 -4.97 2.58 8.58
CA VAL A 125 -5.59 3.89 8.75
C VAL A 125 -6.68 3.86 9.82
N PRO A 126 -6.85 4.93 10.62
CA PRO A 126 -7.88 5.00 11.65
C PRO A 126 -9.29 4.93 11.08
N ASP A 127 -9.55 5.64 9.98
CA ASP A 127 -10.83 5.68 9.28
C ASP A 127 -10.65 5.29 7.80
N PRO A 128 -10.85 4.00 7.45
CA PRO A 128 -10.72 3.55 6.07
C PRO A 128 -11.85 4.05 5.16
N GLU A 129 -13.02 4.42 5.71
CA GLU A 129 -14.12 4.95 4.91
C GLU A 129 -13.79 6.36 4.41
N ASP A 130 -13.25 7.23 5.26
CA ASP A 130 -12.82 8.57 4.88
C ASP A 130 -11.70 8.52 3.83
N THR A 131 -10.73 7.62 4.01
CA THR A 131 -9.68 7.38 3.01
C THR A 131 -10.27 6.95 1.66
N LEU A 132 -11.21 6.01 1.65
CA LEU A 132 -11.87 5.54 0.43
C LEU A 132 -12.71 6.65 -0.22
N CYS A 133 -13.40 7.48 0.55
CA CYS A 133 -14.13 8.64 0.03
C CYS A 133 -13.21 9.63 -0.67
N GLU A 134 -12.05 9.94 -0.09
CA GLU A 134 -11.05 10.80 -0.70
C GLU A 134 -10.44 10.19 -1.96
N MET A 135 -10.14 8.91 -1.94
CA MET A 135 -9.70 8.19 -3.14
C MET A 135 -10.76 8.24 -4.26
N GLN A 136 -12.05 8.05 -3.91
CA GLN A 136 -13.16 8.17 -4.87
C GLN A 136 -13.28 9.57 -5.44
N ARG A 137 -13.05 10.60 -4.63
CA ARG A 137 -13.07 11.97 -5.08
C ARG A 137 -11.95 12.27 -6.06
N CYS A 138 -10.75 11.77 -5.80
CA CYS A 138 -9.56 12.02 -6.61
C CYS A 138 -9.49 11.17 -7.90
N ALA A 139 -10.12 9.98 -7.91
CA ALA A 139 -10.08 9.05 -9.03
C ALA A 139 -11.26 9.24 -9.98
N ALA A 140 -10.98 9.39 -11.28
CA ALA A 140 -12.02 9.54 -12.32
C ALA A 140 -12.66 8.22 -12.72
N ARG A 141 -11.94 7.09 -12.64
CA ARG A 141 -12.39 5.82 -13.25
C ARG A 141 -12.20 4.61 -12.34
N TRP A 142 -11.07 4.47 -11.68
CA TRP A 142 -10.70 3.23 -11.00
C TRP A 142 -10.16 3.46 -9.60
N ILE A 143 -10.54 2.57 -8.69
CA ILE A 143 -9.91 2.43 -7.39
C ILE A 143 -9.40 1.00 -7.29
N LEU A 144 -8.11 0.84 -6.97
CA LEU A 144 -7.48 -0.45 -6.75
C LEU A 144 -7.01 -0.54 -5.30
N VAL A 145 -7.64 -1.40 -4.52
CA VAL A 145 -7.28 -1.60 -3.12
C VAL A 145 -6.96 -3.05 -2.82
N SER A 146 -6.01 -3.28 -1.92
CA SER A 146 -5.78 -4.58 -1.33
C SER A 146 -5.70 -4.51 0.18
N VAL A 147 -6.16 -5.56 0.85
CA VAL A 147 -6.07 -5.73 2.29
C VAL A 147 -5.73 -7.19 2.62
N PRO A 148 -5.07 -7.48 3.75
CA PRO A 148 -4.83 -8.84 4.20
C PRO A 148 -6.15 -9.58 4.46
N ARG A 149 -6.29 -10.77 3.87
CA ARG A 149 -7.49 -11.59 4.06
C ARG A 149 -7.46 -12.32 5.39
N GLU A 150 -8.39 -11.97 6.28
CA GLU A 150 -8.60 -12.68 7.54
C GLU A 150 -9.61 -13.85 7.38
N PRO A 151 -9.46 -14.95 8.13
CA PRO A 151 -8.42 -15.26 9.14
C PRO A 151 -7.14 -15.86 8.54
N LEU A 152 -7.04 -15.97 7.20
CA LEU A 152 -5.92 -16.64 6.52
C LEU A 152 -4.57 -15.98 6.84
N TRP A 153 -4.55 -14.65 6.90
CA TRP A 153 -3.35 -13.88 7.23
C TRP A 153 -2.81 -14.23 8.62
N ARG A 154 -3.68 -14.26 9.63
CA ARG A 154 -3.31 -14.66 11.00
C ARG A 154 -2.82 -16.10 11.07
N ALA A 155 -3.51 -17.03 10.42
CA ALA A 155 -3.10 -18.43 10.36
C ALA A 155 -1.70 -18.58 9.72
N THR A 156 -1.42 -17.85 8.66
CA THR A 156 -0.12 -17.84 7.99
C THR A 156 0.98 -17.26 8.90
N ASN A 157 0.70 -16.19 9.63
CA ASN A 157 1.62 -15.61 10.61
C ASN A 157 1.95 -16.61 11.73
N MET A 158 0.94 -17.25 12.30
CA MET A 158 1.15 -18.28 13.33
C MET A 158 1.93 -19.49 12.79
N GLY A 159 1.60 -19.95 11.58
CA GLY A 159 2.28 -21.06 10.93
C GLY A 159 3.79 -20.84 10.70
N ARG A 160 4.22 -19.57 10.52
CA ARG A 160 5.65 -19.21 10.42
C ARG A 160 6.29 -18.82 11.77
N GLY A 161 5.57 -19.03 12.88
CA GLY A 161 6.09 -18.74 14.22
C GLY A 161 6.03 -17.25 14.63
N ALA A 162 5.31 -16.42 13.85
CA ALA A 162 5.23 -14.98 14.12
C ALA A 162 3.94 -14.60 14.88
N TYR A 163 4.03 -13.61 15.76
CA TYR A 163 2.90 -12.95 16.42
C TYR A 163 1.97 -13.87 17.24
N TRP A 164 2.50 -14.94 17.84
CA TRP A 164 1.71 -15.89 18.64
C TRP A 164 0.97 -15.23 19.81
N LYS A 165 1.57 -14.23 20.44
CA LYS A 165 0.95 -13.50 21.59
C LYS A 165 -0.28 -12.69 21.19
N THR A 166 -0.39 -12.31 19.93
CA THR A 166 -1.50 -11.53 19.36
C THR A 166 -2.37 -12.37 18.41
N LEU A 167 -2.33 -13.72 18.56
CA LEU A 167 -3.07 -14.66 17.73
C LEU A 167 -2.84 -14.40 16.23
N GLY A 168 -1.59 -14.16 15.84
CA GLY A 168 -1.16 -13.93 14.47
C GLY A 168 -1.45 -12.51 13.94
N ASN A 169 -2.02 -11.60 14.76
CA ASN A 169 -2.24 -10.23 14.32
C ASN A 169 -0.91 -9.47 14.15
N THR A 170 -0.75 -8.81 13.02
CA THR A 170 0.42 -7.96 12.75
C THR A 170 0.31 -6.66 13.57
N PRO A 171 1.38 -6.20 14.24
CA PRO A 171 1.37 -4.90 14.90
C PRO A 171 0.98 -3.79 13.90
N GLY A 172 0.12 -2.87 14.35
CA GLY A 172 -0.36 -1.75 13.52
C GLY A 172 -1.57 -2.05 12.65
N HIS A 173 -2.07 -3.30 12.56
CA HIS A 173 -3.34 -3.57 11.92
C HIS A 173 -4.49 -3.16 12.85
N LEU A 174 -5.14 -2.04 12.54
CA LEU A 174 -6.32 -1.51 13.22
C LEU A 174 -7.59 -2.16 12.69
N ASN A 175 -7.64 -2.38 11.38
CA ASN A 175 -8.80 -2.91 10.67
C ASN A 175 -8.53 -4.32 10.14
N HIS A 176 -9.60 -5.14 10.06
CA HIS A 176 -9.51 -6.53 9.65
C HIS A 176 -10.71 -6.91 8.77
N TRP A 177 -10.45 -7.49 7.60
CA TRP A 177 -11.50 -7.90 6.69
C TRP A 177 -11.42 -9.38 6.32
N SER A 178 -12.57 -10.02 6.32
CA SER A 178 -12.77 -11.28 5.65
C SER A 178 -13.21 -11.06 4.20
N SER A 179 -13.16 -12.11 3.37
CA SER A 179 -13.68 -12.01 2.00
C SER A 179 -15.20 -11.69 1.92
N GLY A 180 -15.93 -11.79 3.02
CA GLY A 180 -17.35 -11.45 3.10
C GLY A 180 -17.63 -10.03 3.60
N SER A 181 -16.71 -9.45 4.38
CA SER A 181 -16.87 -8.10 4.94
C SER A 181 -16.20 -7.00 4.10
N PHE A 182 -15.28 -7.39 3.22
CA PHE A 182 -14.66 -6.49 2.24
C PHE A 182 -15.48 -6.54 0.95
N LYS A 183 -16.56 -5.75 0.89
CA LYS A 183 -17.43 -5.62 -0.29
C LYS A 183 -17.92 -4.19 -0.45
#